data_f5e3e861d03144eac744b1cdb84ef3f2
#
_entry.id   f5e3e861d03144eac744b1cdb84ef3f2
#
_cell.length_a   1.000
_cell.length_b   1.000
_cell.length_c   1.000
_cell.angle_alpha   90.00
_cell.angle_beta   90.00
_cell.angle_gamma   90.00
#
_symmetry.space_group_name_H-M   'P 1'
#
loop_
_entity.id
_entity.type
_entity.pdbx_description
1 polymer ?
#
loop_
_entity_poly.entity_id
_entity_poly.type
_entity_poly.pdbx_seq_one_letter_code
_entity_poly.pdbx_strand_id
1 'polypeptide(L)'
;MSTATPELLDGHSCRETQRAIAVEGTTSADHSGSDAQQSRVDGTHFPSGQNLTATQSNRAAGDPSHLTGHSRRDAQSVSAREVSTFPAATVTVKPQEEPQRGSQLESDRSAREHRKSNREPLADPTLALAADVVDDLERVKIANQSRLRALTRDVEDSDGEMRGFGLDESHPAVAQLAALVTMIEAAEAESVKNLQRAMRKHPLGPWVKAQRGVGEKQAARLLAKIGDPYINSATGEPRTVSALWAYCGLHVIDGESARRRKGQQANWSTLAKTRAWLIIQSAMKQLDAACKTDTGIAEHVDGCKCSPYRIVIDQRRKRTAETHPDWTPGHSLNDAQRVASKALLRDLWIESRRIHQETPNA
;
A
#
# COMPACT_ATOMS: atom_id res chain seq x y z
N MET A 1 9.27 -9.30 -64.20
CA MET A 1 9.09 -8.12 -63.36
C MET A 1 7.80 -8.35 -62.59
N SER A 2 7.93 -8.82 -61.35
CA SER A 2 6.79 -9.26 -60.53
C SER A 2 6.87 -8.47 -59.21
N THR A 3 5.88 -7.65 -58.96
CA THR A 3 5.73 -6.82 -57.75
C THR A 3 4.98 -7.66 -56.73
N ALA A 4 5.62 -7.97 -55.63
CA ALA A 4 4.99 -8.60 -54.49
C ALA A 4 4.63 -7.52 -53.46
N THR A 5 3.36 -7.45 -53.11
CA THR A 5 2.74 -6.68 -52.02
C THR A 5 2.89 -7.43 -50.70
N PRO A 6 3.19 -6.77 -49.55
CA PRO A 6 3.14 -7.47 -48.27
C PRO A 6 1.72 -7.39 -47.68
N GLU A 7 1.24 -8.56 -47.25
CA GLU A 7 -0.02 -8.77 -46.53
C GLU A 7 0.02 -8.17 -45.11
N LEU A 8 -1.06 -7.49 -44.78
CA LEU A 8 -1.45 -7.05 -43.45
C LEU A 8 -1.82 -8.30 -42.60
N LEU A 9 -1.12 -8.49 -41.50
CA LEU A 9 -1.53 -9.42 -40.45
C LEU A 9 -2.50 -8.73 -39.50
N ASP A 10 -3.73 -9.16 -39.61
CA ASP A 10 -4.85 -8.78 -38.77
C ASP A 10 -4.63 -9.19 -37.29
N GLY A 11 -5.02 -8.29 -36.41
CA GLY A 11 -5.01 -8.48 -34.97
C GLY A 11 -6.03 -9.52 -34.50
N HIS A 12 -5.57 -10.67 -34.04
CA HIS A 12 -6.41 -11.63 -33.35
C HIS A 12 -6.51 -11.33 -31.85
N SER A 13 -7.73 -11.04 -31.52
CA SER A 13 -8.34 -10.88 -30.20
C SER A 13 -7.96 -12.02 -29.24
N CYS A 14 -7.47 -11.63 -28.06
CA CYS A 14 -7.11 -12.50 -26.93
C CYS A 14 -8.35 -13.08 -26.20
N ARG A 15 -9.40 -13.45 -26.93
CA ARG A 15 -10.65 -14.02 -26.39
C ARG A 15 -10.90 -15.50 -26.72
N GLU A 16 -9.97 -16.17 -27.40
CA GLU A 16 -10.26 -17.49 -27.97
C GLU A 16 -9.43 -18.65 -27.37
N THR A 17 -8.83 -18.50 -26.21
CA THR A 17 -8.09 -19.59 -25.54
C THR A 17 -8.83 -20.19 -24.33
N GLN A 18 -10.16 -20.07 -24.27
CA GLN A 18 -10.95 -20.73 -23.21
C GLN A 18 -12.06 -21.66 -23.72
N ARG A 19 -11.96 -22.16 -24.96
CA ARG A 19 -12.89 -23.16 -25.47
C ARG A 19 -12.15 -24.32 -26.13
N ALA A 20 -11.64 -25.21 -25.30
CA ALA A 20 -11.38 -26.60 -25.71
C ALA A 20 -10.96 -27.38 -24.47
N ILE A 21 -11.90 -27.92 -23.73
CA ILE A 21 -11.87 -29.24 -23.05
C ILE A 21 -13.28 -29.36 -22.42
N ALA A 22 -14.17 -29.89 -23.19
CA ALA A 22 -15.37 -30.57 -22.75
C ALA A 22 -15.82 -31.44 -23.90
N VAL A 23 -15.79 -32.71 -23.70
CA VAL A 23 -16.70 -33.79 -24.15
C VAL A 23 -15.97 -35.10 -23.91
N GLU A 24 -16.48 -35.89 -23.00
CA GLU A 24 -16.94 -37.26 -23.12
C GLU A 24 -16.98 -37.96 -21.75
N GLY A 25 -18.08 -38.61 -21.49
CA GLY A 25 -18.16 -39.57 -20.40
C GLY A 25 -19.53 -39.65 -19.73
N THR A 26 -20.52 -40.16 -20.47
CA THR A 26 -21.87 -40.52 -20.02
C THR A 26 -21.90 -41.69 -19.05
N THR A 27 -22.99 -41.70 -18.28
CA THR A 27 -23.93 -42.76 -17.87
C THR A 27 -23.96 -43.20 -16.42
N SER A 28 -25.13 -42.95 -15.81
CA SER A 28 -26.09 -43.91 -15.22
C SER A 28 -25.72 -44.50 -13.85
N ALA A 29 -26.48 -44.47 -12.82
CA ALA A 29 -27.86 -44.79 -12.52
C ALA A 29 -28.08 -44.81 -10.99
N ASP A 30 -29.24 -44.34 -10.58
CA ASP A 30 -30.12 -44.79 -9.49
C ASP A 30 -29.61 -45.46 -8.21
N HIS A 31 -29.98 -44.96 -7.06
CA HIS A 31 -31.03 -45.54 -6.17
C HIS A 31 -31.14 -44.77 -4.83
N SER A 32 -32.30 -44.28 -4.60
CA SER A 32 -33.22 -44.35 -3.46
C SER A 32 -32.71 -44.50 -2.01
N GLY A 33 -33.33 -43.71 -1.13
CA GLY A 33 -33.78 -44.20 0.16
C GLY A 33 -33.44 -43.35 1.38
N SER A 34 -34.39 -42.54 1.79
CA SER A 34 -34.97 -42.32 3.15
C SER A 34 -34.04 -42.47 4.35
N ASP A 35 -33.98 -41.53 5.25
CA ASP A 35 -34.84 -41.32 6.39
C ASP A 35 -34.27 -40.24 7.33
N ALA A 36 -35.21 -39.60 7.97
CA ALA A 36 -35.06 -38.59 8.97
C ALA A 36 -34.33 -39.01 10.22
N GLN A 37 -33.57 -38.09 10.82
CA GLN A 37 -33.66 -37.87 12.27
C GLN A 37 -33.10 -36.48 12.65
N GLN A 38 -34.01 -35.69 13.22
CA GLN A 38 -33.70 -34.49 14.00
C GLN A 38 -32.89 -34.83 15.23
N SER A 39 -31.79 -34.11 15.47
CA SER A 39 -31.36 -33.85 16.84
C SER A 39 -30.78 -32.44 16.92
N ARG A 40 -31.49 -31.61 17.68
CA ARG A 40 -30.99 -30.35 18.24
C ARG A 40 -29.85 -30.68 19.20
N VAL A 41 -28.73 -29.97 19.07
CA VAL A 41 -27.80 -29.73 20.18
C VAL A 41 -27.26 -28.32 20.07
N ASP A 42 -27.29 -27.67 21.22
CA ASP A 42 -26.95 -26.30 21.55
C ASP A 42 -25.51 -25.90 21.26
N GLY A 43 -25.38 -24.60 21.00
CA GLY A 43 -24.36 -23.64 21.46
C GLY A 43 -22.91 -24.09 21.49
N THR A 44 -22.09 -23.59 20.56
CA THR A 44 -20.66 -23.41 20.80
C THR A 44 -20.16 -22.06 20.25
N HIS A 45 -19.88 -21.27 21.18
CA HIS A 45 -18.94 -20.19 21.36
C HIS A 45 -17.84 -20.13 20.27
N PHE A 46 -17.82 -19.05 19.50
CA PHE A 46 -16.68 -18.70 18.64
C PHE A 46 -15.63 -17.95 19.46
N PRO A 47 -14.38 -18.37 19.48
CA PRO A 47 -13.31 -17.55 20.02
C PRO A 47 -12.84 -16.53 18.98
N SER A 48 -13.00 -15.27 19.35
CA SER A 48 -12.36 -14.12 18.70
C SER A 48 -10.85 -14.13 18.97
N GLY A 49 -10.07 -13.77 17.95
CA GLY A 49 -8.76 -13.16 18.15
C GLY A 49 -7.57 -14.12 18.08
N GLN A 50 -6.96 -14.22 16.91
CA GLN A 50 -5.53 -14.54 16.82
C GLN A 50 -4.76 -13.28 16.48
N ASN A 51 -4.09 -12.73 17.51
CA ASN A 51 -3.05 -11.71 17.43
C ASN A 51 -1.84 -12.32 16.73
N LEU A 52 -1.41 -11.70 15.65
CA LEU A 52 -0.08 -11.91 15.09
C LEU A 52 0.95 -11.18 15.97
N THR A 53 1.55 -11.90 16.89
CA THR A 53 2.71 -11.48 17.66
C THR A 53 3.94 -11.37 16.74
N ALA A 54 4.49 -10.16 16.69
CA ALA A 54 5.81 -9.92 16.13
C ALA A 54 6.86 -10.54 17.07
N THR A 55 7.61 -11.50 16.58
CA THR A 55 8.75 -12.11 17.25
C THR A 55 9.86 -11.07 17.39
N GLN A 56 10.07 -10.54 18.58
CA GLN A 56 11.30 -9.83 18.95
C GLN A 56 12.33 -10.86 19.43
N SER A 57 13.44 -10.88 18.71
CA SER A 57 14.63 -11.65 19.03
C SER A 57 15.30 -11.09 20.30
N ASN A 58 15.40 -11.93 21.33
CA ASN A 58 16.22 -11.71 22.52
C ASN A 58 17.69 -11.54 22.16
N ARG A 59 18.33 -10.52 22.70
CA ARG A 59 19.79 -10.49 22.93
C ARG A 59 20.08 -10.09 24.36
N ALA A 60 20.91 -10.92 24.92
CA ALA A 60 21.39 -11.08 26.27
C ALA A 60 21.82 -9.79 27.01
N ALA A 61 21.65 -9.90 28.32
CA ALA A 61 22.13 -9.04 29.36
C ALA A 61 23.64 -8.87 29.34
N GLY A 62 24.09 -7.64 29.48
CA GLY A 62 25.45 -7.24 29.83
C GLY A 62 25.41 -6.33 31.04
N ASP A 63 26.13 -6.73 32.05
CA ASP A 63 26.34 -6.25 33.38
C ASP A 63 26.65 -4.75 33.49
N PRO A 64 26.12 -4.00 34.45
CA PRO A 64 26.51 -2.61 34.73
C PRO A 64 27.38 -2.56 35.97
N SER A 65 28.65 -2.33 35.80
CA SER A 65 29.48 -1.81 36.89
C SER A 65 30.46 -0.75 36.40
N HIS A 66 30.52 0.32 37.20
CA HIS A 66 31.49 1.43 37.22
C HIS A 66 31.35 2.54 36.15
N LEU A 67 31.01 3.77 36.57
CA LEU A 67 31.93 4.81 37.05
C LEU A 67 31.18 6.12 37.30
N THR A 68 31.34 6.58 38.55
CA THR A 68 31.09 7.93 39.00
C THR A 68 32.03 8.95 38.32
N GLY A 69 31.48 10.10 37.97
CA GLY A 69 32.27 11.22 37.45
C GLY A 69 31.49 12.53 37.43
N HIS A 70 31.56 13.26 38.52
CA HIS A 70 31.17 14.67 38.64
C HIS A 70 31.99 15.54 37.66
N SER A 71 31.34 16.43 36.92
CA SER A 71 31.96 17.68 36.52
C SER A 71 30.92 18.80 36.38
N ARG A 72 30.94 19.65 37.38
CA ARG A 72 30.44 21.03 37.29
C ARG A 72 31.32 21.77 36.26
N ARG A 73 30.72 22.54 35.37
CA ARG A 73 31.42 23.58 34.63
C ARG A 73 30.74 24.92 34.90
N ASP A 74 31.61 25.76 35.36
CA ASP A 74 31.40 27.14 35.81
C ASP A 74 30.97 28.06 34.66
N ALA A 75 30.10 29.00 35.01
CA ALA A 75 29.78 30.16 34.23
C ALA A 75 31.00 31.09 34.15
N GLN A 76 31.58 31.29 33.00
CA GLN A 76 32.54 32.36 32.74
C GLN A 76 31.87 33.53 32.03
N SER A 77 31.86 34.65 32.74
CA SER A 77 31.56 36.00 32.28
C SER A 77 32.56 36.39 31.16
N VAL A 78 32.04 36.83 30.01
CA VAL A 78 32.86 37.39 28.95
C VAL A 78 32.81 38.91 29.04
N SER A 79 33.97 39.45 29.37
CA SER A 79 34.33 40.86 29.43
C SER A 79 34.19 41.55 28.07
N ALA A 80 33.73 42.78 28.09
CA ALA A 80 33.69 43.72 26.97
C ALA A 80 35.08 43.91 26.35
N ARG A 81 35.18 43.73 25.03
CA ARG A 81 36.36 44.07 24.25
C ARG A 81 36.10 45.27 23.37
N GLU A 82 37.06 46.17 23.42
CA GLU A 82 37.23 47.46 22.83
C GLU A 82 36.82 47.56 21.34
N VAL A 83 36.16 48.68 21.04
CA VAL A 83 35.85 49.14 19.69
C VAL A 83 37.15 49.66 19.04
N SER A 84 37.67 48.89 18.08
CA SER A 84 38.74 49.36 17.21
C SER A 84 38.14 50.04 15.99
N THR A 85 38.41 51.34 15.90
CA THR A 85 38.09 52.22 14.75
C THR A 85 38.96 51.88 13.56
N PHE A 86 38.34 51.34 12.48
CA PHE A 86 39.00 51.20 11.18
C PHE A 86 38.74 52.45 10.31
N PRO A 87 39.75 52.86 9.51
CA PRO A 87 39.61 54.02 8.63
C PRO A 87 38.69 53.75 7.47
N ALA A 88 37.87 54.74 7.10
CA ALA A 88 36.97 54.71 5.96
C ALA A 88 37.74 54.55 4.64
N ALA A 89 37.63 53.37 4.01
CA ALA A 89 38.03 53.18 2.63
C ALA A 89 36.87 53.60 1.75
N THR A 90 37.11 54.63 0.92
CA THR A 90 36.20 55.11 -0.12
C THR A 90 36.07 54.03 -1.20
N VAL A 91 35.01 53.24 -1.15
CA VAL A 91 34.69 52.26 -2.20
C VAL A 91 33.93 52.99 -3.31
N THR A 92 34.59 53.16 -4.42
CA THR A 92 33.96 53.65 -5.68
C THR A 92 33.04 52.54 -6.19
N VAL A 93 31.76 52.66 -5.96
CA VAL A 93 30.74 51.73 -6.49
C VAL A 93 30.59 52.02 -7.98
N LYS A 94 31.04 51.09 -8.82
CA LYS A 94 30.64 51.03 -10.22
C LYS A 94 29.14 50.76 -10.29
N PRO A 95 28.36 51.39 -11.19
CA PRO A 95 26.96 51.03 -11.39
C PRO A 95 26.89 49.57 -11.86
N GLN A 96 26.34 48.69 -11.04
CA GLN A 96 25.93 47.38 -11.50
C GLN A 96 24.68 47.58 -12.35
N GLU A 97 24.75 47.14 -13.61
CA GLU A 97 23.58 46.98 -14.47
C GLU A 97 22.57 46.11 -13.74
N GLU A 98 21.35 46.60 -13.50
CA GLU A 98 20.24 45.80 -12.96
C GLU A 98 19.98 44.63 -13.90
N PRO A 99 20.12 43.35 -13.44
CA PRO A 99 19.72 42.24 -14.27
C PRO A 99 18.21 42.29 -14.44
N GLN A 100 17.80 42.23 -15.68
CA GLN A 100 16.42 42.29 -16.18
C GLN A 100 15.50 41.37 -15.40
N ARG A 101 14.83 41.88 -14.37
CA ARG A 101 13.78 41.15 -13.58
C ARG A 101 12.61 40.70 -14.47
N GLY A 102 12.41 41.31 -15.64
CA GLY A 102 11.35 40.92 -16.58
C GLY A 102 11.55 39.55 -17.23
N SER A 103 12.78 39.19 -17.62
CA SER A 103 13.04 37.94 -18.33
C SER A 103 12.97 36.71 -17.40
N GLN A 104 13.30 36.85 -16.11
CA GLN A 104 13.17 35.77 -15.14
C GLN A 104 11.69 35.48 -14.79
N LEU A 105 10.87 36.53 -14.66
CA LEU A 105 9.43 36.36 -14.43
C LEU A 105 8.68 35.71 -15.60
N GLU A 106 9.10 36.02 -16.84
CA GLU A 106 8.55 35.38 -18.04
C GLU A 106 9.02 33.92 -18.19
N SER A 107 10.28 33.65 -17.90
CA SER A 107 10.81 32.29 -17.91
C SER A 107 10.17 31.42 -16.83
N ASP A 108 9.95 31.93 -15.61
CA ASP A 108 9.26 31.25 -14.52
C ASP A 108 7.76 31.06 -14.81
N ARG A 109 7.13 32.00 -15.50
CA ARG A 109 5.74 31.89 -15.95
C ARG A 109 5.61 30.83 -17.05
N SER A 110 6.49 30.86 -18.04
CA SER A 110 6.58 29.85 -19.11
C SER A 110 6.88 28.46 -18.55
N ALA A 111 7.79 28.32 -17.56
CA ALA A 111 8.06 27.08 -16.86
C ALA A 111 6.86 26.59 -16.01
N ARG A 112 6.08 27.51 -15.43
CA ARG A 112 4.82 27.18 -14.73
C ARG A 112 3.70 26.80 -15.69
N GLU A 113 3.62 27.43 -16.85
CA GLU A 113 2.65 27.10 -17.90
C GLU A 113 3.00 25.77 -18.58
N HIS A 114 4.29 25.49 -18.84
CA HIS A 114 4.76 24.19 -19.30
C HIS A 114 4.52 23.07 -18.26
N ARG A 115 4.70 23.36 -16.98
CA ARG A 115 4.31 22.41 -15.91
C ARG A 115 2.80 22.20 -15.82
N LYS A 116 1.98 23.17 -16.22
CA LYS A 116 0.51 23.00 -16.27
C LYS A 116 0.05 22.21 -17.49
N SER A 117 0.72 22.34 -18.64
CA SER A 117 0.38 21.61 -19.86
C SER A 117 0.83 20.14 -19.82
N ASN A 118 1.84 19.82 -19.00
CA ASN A 118 2.33 18.44 -18.78
C ASN A 118 1.74 17.81 -17.51
N ARG A 119 0.54 18.20 -17.07
CA ARG A 119 -0.16 17.48 -16.01
C ARG A 119 -0.52 16.10 -16.53
N GLU A 120 0.10 15.13 -15.93
CA GLU A 120 -0.24 13.72 -16.12
C GLU A 120 -1.74 13.55 -15.86
N PRO A 121 -2.55 13.11 -16.82
CA PRO A 121 -4.02 13.08 -16.65
C PRO A 121 -4.50 12.18 -15.51
N LEU A 122 -3.63 11.29 -15.03
CA LEU A 122 -3.94 10.36 -13.94
C LEU A 122 -3.22 10.72 -12.62
N ALA A 123 -2.36 11.73 -12.59
CA ALA A 123 -1.77 12.27 -11.37
C ALA A 123 -2.67 13.37 -10.81
N ASP A 124 -3.45 13.04 -9.79
CA ASP A 124 -4.33 13.98 -9.11
C ASP A 124 -3.74 14.40 -7.75
N PRO A 125 -3.21 15.63 -7.63
CA PRO A 125 -2.67 16.13 -6.38
C PRO A 125 -3.72 16.27 -5.27
N THR A 126 -5.00 16.44 -5.63
CA THR A 126 -6.08 16.55 -4.64
C THR A 126 -6.40 15.18 -4.06
N LEU A 127 -6.39 14.13 -4.87
CA LEU A 127 -6.49 12.74 -4.42
C LEU A 127 -5.31 12.38 -3.51
N ALA A 128 -4.10 12.80 -3.86
CA ALA A 128 -2.90 12.55 -3.06
C ALA A 128 -3.00 13.22 -1.68
N LEU A 129 -3.38 14.50 -1.64
CA LEU A 129 -3.60 15.23 -0.39
C LEU A 129 -4.68 14.59 0.48
N ALA A 130 -5.83 14.22 -0.11
CA ALA A 130 -6.90 13.55 0.61
C ALA A 130 -6.46 12.19 1.19
N ALA A 131 -5.62 11.44 0.48
CA ALA A 131 -5.05 10.19 0.96
C ALA A 131 -4.08 10.40 2.13
N ASP A 132 -3.25 11.45 2.08
CA ASP A 132 -2.32 11.79 3.15
C ASP A 132 -3.06 12.20 4.43
N VAL A 133 -4.14 12.98 4.33
CA VAL A 133 -5.01 13.31 5.48
C VAL A 133 -5.56 12.04 6.14
N VAL A 134 -6.05 11.07 5.35
CA VAL A 134 -6.53 9.79 5.89
C VAL A 134 -5.40 9.01 6.57
N ASP A 135 -4.19 9.00 5.97
CA ASP A 135 -3.02 8.32 6.54
C ASP A 135 -2.59 8.93 7.88
N ASP A 136 -2.65 10.25 8.01
CA ASP A 136 -2.30 10.97 9.23
C ASP A 136 -3.32 10.74 10.35
N LEU A 137 -4.62 10.84 10.04
CA LEU A 137 -5.69 10.57 11.01
C LEU A 137 -5.65 9.12 11.49
N GLU A 138 -5.46 8.14 10.59
CA GLU A 138 -5.32 6.73 10.94
C GLU A 138 -4.13 6.50 11.88
N ARG A 139 -2.98 7.15 11.63
CA ARG A 139 -1.79 7.08 12.49
C ARG A 139 -2.04 7.65 13.87
N VAL A 140 -2.65 8.84 13.95
CA VAL A 140 -2.99 9.51 15.23
C VAL A 140 -4.00 8.69 16.01
N LYS A 141 -5.03 8.13 15.33
CA LYS A 141 -6.01 7.23 15.96
C LYS A 141 -5.35 6.02 16.60
N ILE A 142 -4.54 5.26 15.84
CA ILE A 142 -3.87 4.05 16.32
C ILE A 142 -2.97 4.37 17.52
N ALA A 143 -2.22 5.48 17.47
CA ALA A 143 -1.35 5.89 18.58
C ALA A 143 -2.16 6.18 19.86
N ASN A 144 -3.30 6.87 19.75
CA ASN A 144 -4.12 7.21 20.92
C ASN A 144 -4.94 6.01 21.43
N GLN A 145 -5.42 5.14 20.56
CA GLN A 145 -6.01 3.85 20.97
C GLN A 145 -5.00 2.97 21.71
N SER A 146 -3.72 2.98 21.32
CA SER A 146 -2.67 2.24 22.01
C SER A 146 -2.40 2.83 23.42
N ARG A 147 -2.41 4.17 23.54
CA ARG A 147 -2.30 4.85 24.84
C ARG A 147 -3.49 4.52 25.74
N LEU A 148 -4.71 4.56 25.18
CA LEU A 148 -5.93 4.21 25.91
C LEU A 148 -5.86 2.80 26.44
N ARG A 149 -5.46 1.82 25.61
CA ARG A 149 -5.25 0.43 26.04
C ARG A 149 -4.20 0.32 27.15
N ALA A 150 -3.09 1.07 27.07
CA ALA A 150 -2.07 1.07 28.11
C ALA A 150 -2.61 1.60 29.45
N LEU A 151 -3.53 2.57 29.43
CA LEU A 151 -4.17 3.08 30.64
C LEU A 151 -5.17 2.07 31.24
N THR A 152 -5.97 1.40 30.39
CA THR A 152 -7.09 0.57 30.83
C THR A 152 -6.77 -0.91 30.99
N ARG A 153 -5.62 -1.38 30.48
CA ARG A 153 -5.23 -2.78 30.55
C ARG A 153 -5.02 -3.20 32.01
N ASP A 154 -5.68 -4.29 32.39
CA ASP A 154 -5.64 -4.92 33.72
C ASP A 154 -5.49 -6.44 33.57
N VAL A 155 -4.48 -6.87 32.79
CA VAL A 155 -4.23 -8.28 32.52
C VAL A 155 -2.73 -8.54 32.55
N GLU A 156 -2.33 -9.59 33.27
CA GLU A 156 -0.97 -10.09 33.23
C GLU A 156 -0.58 -10.59 31.81
N ASP A 157 0.62 -10.26 31.40
CA ASP A 157 1.20 -10.83 30.18
C ASP A 157 1.65 -12.28 30.40
N SER A 158 2.02 -12.96 29.32
CA SER A 158 2.49 -14.36 29.36
C SER A 158 3.75 -14.59 30.21
N ASP A 159 4.43 -13.51 30.60
CA ASP A 159 5.60 -13.50 31.49
C ASP A 159 5.23 -13.22 32.95
N GLY A 160 3.94 -13.06 33.29
CA GLY A 160 3.45 -12.76 34.63
C GLY A 160 3.56 -11.30 35.05
N GLU A 161 3.97 -10.39 34.13
CA GLU A 161 4.06 -8.97 34.44
C GLU A 161 2.79 -8.21 34.09
N MET A 162 2.34 -7.36 35.01
CA MET A 162 1.26 -6.38 34.77
C MET A 162 1.78 -5.21 33.94
N ARG A 163 1.35 -5.14 32.67
CA ARG A 163 1.74 -4.06 31.75
C ARG A 163 0.55 -3.17 31.43
N GLY A 164 0.09 -2.44 32.38
CA GLY A 164 -1.01 -1.49 32.25
C GLY A 164 -1.23 -0.79 33.57
N PHE A 165 -2.12 0.20 33.56
CA PHE A 165 -2.42 0.98 34.79
C PHE A 165 -3.74 0.55 35.43
N GLY A 166 -4.54 -0.34 34.77
CA GLY A 166 -5.82 -0.82 35.31
C GLY A 166 -6.84 0.29 35.60
N LEU A 167 -6.73 1.44 34.94
CA LEU A 167 -7.65 2.54 35.14
C LEU A 167 -8.99 2.25 34.46
N ASP A 168 -10.08 2.52 35.16
CA ASP A 168 -11.41 2.36 34.60
C ASP A 168 -11.87 3.59 33.80
N GLU A 169 -13.03 3.50 33.14
CA GLU A 169 -13.60 4.57 32.31
C GLU A 169 -14.03 5.80 33.14
N SER A 170 -14.20 5.68 34.48
CA SER A 170 -14.53 6.78 35.36
C SER A 170 -13.34 7.69 35.63
N HIS A 171 -12.12 7.19 35.40
CA HIS A 171 -10.90 7.99 35.60
C HIS A 171 -10.84 9.15 34.60
N PRO A 172 -10.68 10.42 35.05
CA PRO A 172 -10.76 11.60 34.20
C PRO A 172 -9.82 11.55 32.96
N ALA A 173 -8.60 11.03 33.12
CA ALA A 173 -7.64 10.91 32.01
C ALA A 173 -8.09 9.89 30.98
N VAL A 174 -8.71 8.78 31.39
CA VAL A 174 -9.27 7.77 30.49
C VAL A 174 -10.46 8.36 29.72
N ALA A 175 -11.39 9.01 30.40
CA ALA A 175 -12.55 9.65 29.80
C ALA A 175 -12.14 10.72 28.76
N GLN A 176 -11.18 11.58 29.10
CA GLN A 176 -10.66 12.62 28.18
C GLN A 176 -10.01 11.99 26.94
N LEU A 177 -9.17 10.98 27.12
CA LEU A 177 -8.51 10.31 26.00
C LEU A 177 -9.50 9.53 25.11
N ALA A 178 -10.49 8.87 25.71
CA ALA A 178 -11.55 8.17 24.99
C ALA A 178 -12.39 9.15 24.14
N ALA A 179 -12.76 10.31 24.70
CA ALA A 179 -13.44 11.36 23.95
C ALA A 179 -12.61 11.87 22.76
N LEU A 180 -11.30 12.08 22.97
CA LEU A 180 -10.39 12.46 21.87
C LEU A 180 -10.31 11.38 20.77
N VAL A 181 -10.21 10.10 21.15
CA VAL A 181 -10.20 8.98 20.20
C VAL A 181 -11.48 8.97 19.37
N THR A 182 -12.63 9.17 20.00
CA THR A 182 -13.93 9.25 19.31
C THR A 182 -13.98 10.38 18.29
N MET A 183 -13.46 11.57 18.63
CA MET A 183 -13.39 12.70 17.68
C MET A 183 -12.47 12.39 16.49
N ILE A 184 -11.32 11.75 16.73
CA ILE A 184 -10.39 11.37 15.67
C ILE A 184 -11.02 10.30 14.76
N GLU A 185 -11.76 9.34 15.31
CA GLU A 185 -12.47 8.31 14.55
C GLU A 185 -13.55 8.92 13.66
N ALA A 186 -14.30 9.89 14.15
CA ALA A 186 -15.30 10.60 13.37
C ALA A 186 -14.65 11.40 12.22
N ALA A 187 -13.54 12.09 12.48
CA ALA A 187 -12.79 12.85 11.49
C ALA A 187 -12.18 11.91 10.41
N GLU A 188 -11.62 10.76 10.82
CA GLU A 188 -11.12 9.75 9.88
C GLU A 188 -12.25 9.20 8.99
N ALA A 189 -13.39 8.85 9.59
CA ALA A 189 -14.53 8.31 8.86
C ALA A 189 -15.03 9.26 7.78
N GLU A 190 -15.12 10.57 8.08
CA GLU A 190 -15.52 11.57 7.09
C GLU A 190 -14.43 11.78 6.01
N SER A 191 -13.16 11.82 6.40
CA SER A 191 -12.04 11.91 5.46
C SER A 191 -11.98 10.71 4.51
N VAL A 192 -12.27 9.50 5.00
CA VAL A 192 -12.37 8.29 4.18
C VAL A 192 -13.52 8.40 3.16
N LYS A 193 -14.70 8.90 3.56
CA LYS A 193 -15.82 9.12 2.62
C LYS A 193 -15.45 10.12 1.53
N ASN A 194 -14.74 11.19 1.88
CA ASN A 194 -14.26 12.19 0.93
C ASN A 194 -13.25 11.60 -0.05
N LEU A 195 -12.28 10.83 0.44
CA LEU A 195 -11.31 10.11 -0.38
C LEU A 195 -11.98 9.12 -1.35
N GLN A 196 -12.95 8.33 -0.88
CA GLN A 196 -13.71 7.42 -1.73
C GLN A 196 -14.51 8.16 -2.81
N ARG A 197 -15.12 9.31 -2.45
CA ARG A 197 -15.82 10.16 -3.39
C ARG A 197 -14.89 10.74 -4.47
N ALA A 198 -13.69 11.16 -4.09
CA ALA A 198 -12.66 11.61 -5.02
C ALA A 198 -12.21 10.45 -5.95
N MET A 199 -11.98 9.25 -5.40
CA MET A 199 -11.60 8.08 -6.20
C MET A 199 -12.65 7.71 -7.26
N ARG A 200 -13.94 7.80 -6.92
CA ARG A 200 -15.02 7.52 -7.91
C ARG A 200 -15.03 8.49 -9.08
N LYS A 201 -14.59 9.74 -8.86
CA LYS A 201 -14.50 10.78 -9.91
C LYS A 201 -13.20 10.69 -10.71
N HIS A 202 -12.20 9.98 -10.21
CA HIS A 202 -10.91 9.78 -10.87
C HIS A 202 -11.10 8.95 -12.16
N PRO A 203 -10.33 9.19 -13.26
CA PRO A 203 -10.45 8.42 -14.51
C PRO A 203 -10.33 6.89 -14.33
N LEU A 204 -9.55 6.44 -13.35
CA LEU A 204 -9.44 5.02 -12.98
C LEU A 204 -10.59 4.53 -12.08
N GLY A 205 -11.52 5.39 -11.66
CA GLY A 205 -12.64 5.05 -10.78
C GLY A 205 -13.51 3.90 -11.30
N PRO A 206 -13.97 3.94 -12.56
CA PRO A 206 -14.76 2.86 -13.16
C PRO A 206 -14.03 1.52 -13.12
N TRP A 207 -12.73 1.48 -13.43
CA TRP A 207 -11.92 0.27 -13.36
C TRP A 207 -11.84 -0.26 -11.92
N VAL A 208 -11.52 0.60 -10.94
CA VAL A 208 -11.46 0.21 -9.52
C VAL A 208 -12.78 -0.41 -9.05
N LYS A 209 -13.92 0.20 -9.43
CA LYS A 209 -15.26 -0.31 -9.10
C LYS A 209 -15.54 -1.67 -9.71
N ALA A 210 -15.04 -1.94 -10.91
CA ALA A 210 -15.21 -3.21 -11.61
C ALA A 210 -14.36 -4.34 -11.00
N GLN A 211 -13.26 -4.02 -10.30
CA GLN A 211 -12.36 -5.03 -9.73
C GLN A 211 -12.84 -5.50 -8.36
N ARG A 212 -13.35 -6.73 -8.30
CA ARG A 212 -13.80 -7.31 -7.02
C ARG A 212 -12.66 -7.45 -6.03
N GLY A 213 -12.82 -6.87 -4.83
CA GLY A 213 -11.81 -6.89 -3.78
C GLY A 213 -10.81 -5.72 -3.83
N VAL A 214 -10.91 -4.85 -4.84
CA VAL A 214 -10.16 -3.59 -4.89
C VAL A 214 -11.05 -2.48 -4.35
N GLY A 215 -10.83 -2.12 -3.08
CA GLY A 215 -11.62 -1.08 -2.43
C GLY A 215 -11.12 0.33 -2.80
N GLU A 216 -12.07 1.27 -2.99
CA GLU A 216 -11.80 2.67 -3.37
C GLU A 216 -10.80 3.36 -2.42
N LYS A 217 -10.92 3.15 -1.08
CA LYS A 217 -10.00 3.70 -0.07
C LYS A 217 -8.55 3.30 -0.34
N GLN A 218 -8.30 2.01 -0.57
CA GLN A 218 -6.93 1.52 -0.75
C GLN A 218 -6.39 1.79 -2.15
N ALA A 219 -7.25 1.77 -3.18
CA ALA A 219 -6.87 2.16 -4.53
C ALA A 219 -6.43 3.63 -4.59
N ALA A 220 -7.20 4.54 -3.98
CA ALA A 220 -6.85 5.95 -3.88
C ALA A 220 -5.50 6.17 -3.16
N ARG A 221 -5.30 5.49 -2.03
CA ARG A 221 -4.04 5.56 -1.27
C ARG A 221 -2.85 4.96 -2.03
N LEU A 222 -3.07 3.95 -2.88
CA LEU A 222 -2.04 3.41 -3.76
C LEU A 222 -1.68 4.42 -4.84
N LEU A 223 -2.68 4.98 -5.55
CA LEU A 223 -2.48 5.99 -6.60
C LEU A 223 -1.79 7.24 -6.05
N ALA A 224 -2.15 7.70 -4.85
CA ALA A 224 -1.49 8.81 -4.17
C ALA A 224 0.03 8.60 -4.00
N LYS A 225 0.51 7.35 -3.91
CA LYS A 225 1.94 7.02 -3.74
C LYS A 225 2.64 6.63 -5.03
N ILE A 226 1.90 6.23 -6.05
CA ILE A 226 2.45 5.87 -7.37
C ILE A 226 2.44 7.08 -8.32
N GLY A 227 1.47 7.98 -8.16
CA GLY A 227 1.10 8.95 -9.18
C GLY A 227 0.43 8.24 -10.36
N ASP A 228 0.79 8.63 -11.56
CA ASP A 228 0.33 7.96 -12.76
C ASP A 228 0.99 6.58 -12.91
N PRO A 229 0.21 5.48 -13.03
CA PRO A 229 0.78 4.15 -13.21
C PRO A 229 1.52 3.96 -14.54
N TYR A 230 1.17 4.68 -15.60
CA TYR A 230 1.77 4.57 -16.93
C TYR A 230 2.88 5.59 -17.16
N ILE A 231 2.71 6.83 -16.73
CA ILE A 231 3.72 7.88 -16.88
C ILE A 231 4.62 7.95 -15.63
N ASN A 232 5.90 8.10 -15.82
CA ASN A 232 6.84 8.33 -14.73
C ASN A 232 6.89 9.81 -14.38
N SER A 233 6.43 10.18 -13.19
CA SER A 233 6.37 11.57 -12.72
C SER A 233 7.73 12.29 -12.68
N ALA A 234 8.83 11.55 -12.60
CA ALA A 234 10.17 12.13 -12.57
C ALA A 234 10.70 12.51 -13.96
N THR A 235 10.29 11.76 -15.01
CA THR A 235 10.80 11.96 -16.38
C THR A 235 9.75 12.47 -17.35
N GLY A 236 8.45 12.37 -17.00
CA GLY A 236 7.34 12.65 -17.91
C GLY A 236 7.15 11.58 -19.01
N GLU A 237 7.94 10.52 -19.00
CA GLU A 237 7.95 9.48 -20.04
C GLU A 237 7.15 8.24 -19.64
N PRO A 238 6.62 7.49 -20.61
CA PRO A 238 5.99 6.20 -20.33
C PRO A 238 6.96 5.22 -19.66
N ARG A 239 6.54 4.60 -18.55
CA ARG A 239 7.29 3.56 -17.88
C ARG A 239 6.79 2.17 -18.26
N THR A 240 7.67 1.18 -18.20
CA THR A 240 7.29 -0.22 -18.37
C THR A 240 6.62 -0.76 -17.10
N VAL A 241 5.87 -1.85 -17.24
CA VAL A 241 5.30 -2.58 -16.08
C VAL A 241 6.39 -3.00 -15.09
N SER A 242 7.56 -3.42 -15.59
CA SER A 242 8.70 -3.81 -14.75
C SER A 242 9.25 -2.65 -13.93
N ALA A 243 9.28 -1.43 -14.50
CA ALA A 243 9.67 -0.23 -13.79
C ALA A 243 8.66 0.12 -12.67
N LEU A 244 7.35 -0.05 -12.92
CA LEU A 244 6.32 0.10 -11.90
C LEU A 244 6.47 -0.92 -10.77
N TRP A 245 6.74 -2.20 -11.11
CA TRP A 245 7.02 -3.23 -10.09
C TRP A 245 8.27 -2.90 -9.27
N ALA A 246 9.34 -2.42 -9.92
CA ALA A 246 10.56 -2.00 -9.24
C ALA A 246 10.29 -0.83 -8.29
N TYR A 247 9.56 0.19 -8.74
CA TYR A 247 9.13 1.30 -7.91
C TYR A 247 8.34 0.86 -6.67
N CYS A 248 7.48 -0.15 -6.80
CA CYS A 248 6.72 -0.73 -5.69
C CYS A 248 7.50 -1.80 -4.90
N GLY A 249 8.79 -2.01 -5.14
CA GLY A 249 9.62 -2.99 -4.42
C GLY A 249 9.20 -4.44 -4.62
N LEU A 250 8.64 -4.77 -5.80
CA LEU A 250 8.22 -6.12 -6.18
C LEU A 250 9.20 -6.77 -7.17
N HIS A 251 10.30 -6.11 -7.50
CA HIS A 251 11.35 -6.65 -8.35
C HIS A 251 12.15 -7.75 -7.64
N VAL A 252 12.90 -8.48 -8.44
CA VAL A 252 13.82 -9.53 -7.98
C VAL A 252 15.23 -9.11 -8.36
N ILE A 253 16.16 -9.22 -7.42
CA ILE A 253 17.60 -8.96 -7.58
C ILE A 253 18.31 -10.28 -7.27
N ASP A 254 19.09 -10.81 -8.19
CA ASP A 254 19.86 -12.05 -8.02
C ASP A 254 19.02 -13.25 -7.50
N GLY A 255 17.80 -13.39 -8.02
CA GLY A 255 16.87 -14.45 -7.59
C GLY A 255 16.09 -14.13 -6.32
N GLU A 256 16.45 -13.09 -5.55
CA GLU A 256 15.78 -12.72 -4.31
C GLU A 256 14.82 -11.54 -4.47
N SER A 257 13.73 -11.58 -3.71
CA SER A 257 12.80 -10.43 -3.63
C SER A 257 13.45 -9.27 -2.86
N ALA A 258 13.23 -8.04 -3.33
CA ALA A 258 13.73 -6.83 -2.68
C ALA A 258 13.28 -6.75 -1.20
N ARG A 259 14.26 -6.64 -0.29
CA ARG A 259 14.06 -6.57 1.17
C ARG A 259 14.68 -5.31 1.74
N ARG A 260 14.03 -4.74 2.77
CA ARG A 260 14.67 -3.66 3.56
C ARG A 260 15.81 -4.23 4.39
N ARG A 261 16.94 -3.55 4.37
CA ARG A 261 18.09 -3.85 5.24
C ARG A 261 18.26 -2.74 6.27
N LYS A 262 18.62 -3.09 7.51
CA LYS A 262 18.86 -2.10 8.58
C LYS A 262 20.00 -1.17 8.15
N GLY A 263 19.80 0.14 8.33
CA GLY A 263 20.82 1.15 7.97
C GLY A 263 20.91 1.49 6.47
N GLN A 264 20.11 0.85 5.60
CA GLN A 264 20.10 1.16 4.18
C GLN A 264 18.75 1.78 3.76
N GLN A 265 18.85 2.83 2.95
CA GLN A 265 17.67 3.42 2.33
C GLN A 265 17.19 2.52 1.18
N ALA A 266 15.91 2.21 1.16
CA ALA A 266 15.32 1.45 0.06
C ALA A 266 15.23 2.34 -1.19
N ASN A 267 15.59 1.77 -2.35
CA ASN A 267 15.45 2.44 -3.65
C ASN A 267 14.05 2.27 -4.28
N TRP A 268 13.08 1.90 -3.47
CA TRP A 268 11.66 1.74 -3.86
C TRP A 268 10.72 2.36 -2.84
N SER A 269 9.47 2.63 -3.25
CA SER A 269 8.41 3.12 -2.37
C SER A 269 7.87 2.01 -1.45
N THR A 270 8.25 2.05 -0.18
CA THR A 270 7.74 1.10 0.82
C THR A 270 6.25 1.28 1.07
N LEU A 271 5.74 2.52 0.96
CA LEU A 271 4.32 2.83 1.10
C LEU A 271 3.51 2.24 -0.06
N ALA A 272 3.95 2.42 -1.31
CA ALA A 272 3.28 1.82 -2.47
C ALA A 272 3.24 0.29 -2.36
N LYS A 273 4.35 -0.35 -1.91
CA LYS A 273 4.39 -1.79 -1.63
C LYS A 273 3.33 -2.21 -0.61
N THR A 274 3.25 -1.49 0.51
CA THR A 274 2.28 -1.77 1.58
C THR A 274 0.85 -1.58 1.10
N ARG A 275 0.56 -0.51 0.32
CA ARG A 275 -0.80 -0.26 -0.22
C ARG A 275 -1.23 -1.33 -1.23
N ALA A 276 -0.33 -1.76 -2.13
CA ALA A 276 -0.61 -2.88 -3.04
C ALA A 276 -0.91 -4.17 -2.25
N TRP A 277 -0.11 -4.47 -1.23
CA TRP A 277 -0.33 -5.64 -0.36
C TRP A 277 -1.68 -5.57 0.37
N LEU A 278 -2.09 -4.41 0.91
CA LEU A 278 -3.38 -4.24 1.59
C LEU A 278 -4.57 -4.48 0.65
N ILE A 279 -4.46 -4.08 -0.62
CA ILE A 279 -5.48 -4.40 -1.64
C ILE A 279 -5.56 -5.92 -1.82
N ILE A 280 -4.43 -6.59 -1.94
CA ILE A 280 -4.39 -8.05 -2.09
C ILE A 280 -4.95 -8.78 -0.86
N GLN A 281 -4.72 -8.28 0.36
CA GLN A 281 -5.37 -8.80 1.57
C GLN A 281 -6.89 -8.69 1.52
N SER A 282 -7.42 -7.60 0.97
CA SER A 282 -8.86 -7.43 0.75
C SER A 282 -9.39 -8.37 -0.33
N ALA A 283 -8.69 -8.47 -1.45
CA ALA A 283 -9.03 -9.35 -2.56
C ALA A 283 -9.01 -10.84 -2.15
N MET A 284 -8.08 -11.23 -1.28
CA MET A 284 -7.97 -12.60 -0.76
C MET A 284 -9.21 -13.05 0.02
N LYS A 285 -9.93 -12.11 0.66
CA LYS A 285 -11.19 -12.38 1.37
C LYS A 285 -12.39 -12.57 0.43
N GLN A 286 -12.25 -12.23 -0.84
CA GLN A 286 -13.31 -12.33 -1.84
C GLN A 286 -13.32 -13.71 -2.50
N LEU A 287 -13.70 -14.71 -1.73
CA LEU A 287 -13.82 -16.10 -2.14
C LEU A 287 -15.30 -16.46 -2.29
N ASP A 288 -15.65 -17.10 -3.40
CA ASP A 288 -16.97 -17.70 -3.61
C ASP A 288 -17.09 -18.97 -2.77
N ALA A 289 -18.25 -19.20 -2.18
CA ALA A 289 -18.52 -20.37 -1.38
C ALA A 289 -18.35 -21.67 -2.19
N ALA A 290 -18.72 -21.64 -3.47
CA ALA A 290 -18.57 -22.77 -4.39
C ALA A 290 -17.11 -23.18 -4.66
N CYS A 291 -16.15 -22.27 -4.38
CA CYS A 291 -14.72 -22.52 -4.61
C CYS A 291 -13.96 -22.95 -3.35
N LYS A 292 -14.62 -23.04 -2.19
CA LYS A 292 -13.97 -23.43 -0.93
C LYS A 292 -13.54 -24.89 -0.95
N THR A 293 -12.37 -25.16 -0.39
CA THR A 293 -11.87 -26.51 -0.13
C THR A 293 -11.37 -26.63 1.30
N ASP A 294 -11.25 -27.83 1.80
CA ASP A 294 -10.71 -28.13 3.14
C ASP A 294 -9.20 -27.86 3.23
N THR A 295 -8.50 -27.86 2.10
CA THR A 295 -7.04 -27.59 2.03
C THR A 295 -6.69 -26.12 2.23
N GLY A 296 -7.69 -25.22 2.20
CA GLY A 296 -7.49 -23.77 2.28
C GLY A 296 -6.87 -23.15 1.01
N ILE A 297 -6.72 -23.93 -0.08
CA ILE A 297 -6.40 -23.45 -1.42
C ILE A 297 -7.64 -23.66 -2.28
N ALA A 298 -8.28 -22.60 -2.72
CA ALA A 298 -9.56 -22.70 -3.43
C ALA A 298 -9.43 -23.37 -4.79
N GLU A 299 -10.48 -24.10 -5.18
CA GLU A 299 -10.67 -24.64 -6.53
C GLU A 299 -11.72 -23.82 -7.26
N HIS A 300 -11.24 -23.04 -8.23
CA HIS A 300 -12.08 -22.08 -8.92
C HIS A 300 -12.86 -22.78 -10.03
N VAL A 301 -14.20 -22.59 -10.00
CA VAL A 301 -15.11 -23.04 -11.05
C VAL A 301 -15.36 -21.92 -12.04
N ASP A 302 -15.74 -22.27 -13.27
CA ASP A 302 -16.06 -21.31 -14.31
C ASP A 302 -17.21 -20.40 -13.86
N GLY A 303 -17.04 -19.10 -14.10
CA GLY A 303 -18.02 -18.09 -13.72
C GLY A 303 -18.11 -17.79 -12.21
N CYS A 304 -17.21 -18.31 -11.39
CA CYS A 304 -17.21 -18.03 -9.95
C CYS A 304 -17.06 -16.52 -9.67
N LYS A 305 -17.63 -16.10 -8.54
CA LYS A 305 -17.58 -14.71 -8.07
C LYS A 305 -16.33 -14.40 -7.22
N CYS A 306 -15.23 -15.12 -7.39
CA CYS A 306 -13.97 -14.82 -6.72
C CYS A 306 -13.34 -13.53 -7.25
N SER A 307 -12.49 -12.89 -6.43
CA SER A 307 -11.63 -11.84 -6.96
C SER A 307 -10.62 -12.42 -7.96
N PRO A 308 -10.33 -11.74 -9.10
CA PRO A 308 -9.30 -12.20 -10.03
C PRO A 308 -7.94 -12.37 -9.34
N TYR A 309 -7.63 -11.53 -8.36
CA TYR A 309 -6.37 -11.63 -7.60
C TYR A 309 -6.39 -12.78 -6.58
N ARG A 310 -7.56 -13.19 -6.09
CA ARG A 310 -7.70 -14.42 -5.30
C ARG A 310 -7.40 -15.65 -6.16
N ILE A 311 -7.90 -15.68 -7.39
CA ILE A 311 -7.60 -16.76 -8.33
C ILE A 311 -6.09 -16.87 -8.58
N VAL A 312 -5.41 -15.75 -8.80
CA VAL A 312 -3.94 -15.73 -8.98
C VAL A 312 -3.22 -16.28 -7.75
N ILE A 313 -3.68 -15.95 -6.53
CA ILE A 313 -3.09 -16.45 -5.28
C ILE A 313 -3.21 -17.97 -5.21
N ASP A 314 -4.40 -18.52 -5.42
CA ASP A 314 -4.63 -19.95 -5.28
C ASP A 314 -3.90 -20.76 -6.36
N GLN A 315 -3.90 -20.29 -7.60
CA GLN A 315 -3.10 -20.89 -8.69
C GLN A 315 -1.59 -20.88 -8.36
N ARG A 316 -1.08 -19.78 -7.82
CA ARG A 316 0.33 -19.70 -7.41
C ARG A 316 0.65 -20.64 -6.26
N ARG A 317 -0.23 -20.75 -5.27
CA ARG A 317 -0.06 -21.68 -4.14
C ARG A 317 -0.10 -23.15 -4.58
N LYS A 318 -1.00 -23.52 -5.50
CA LYS A 318 -0.99 -24.85 -6.12
C LYS A 318 0.37 -25.15 -6.76
N ARG A 319 0.84 -24.24 -7.62
CA ARG A 319 2.13 -24.40 -8.29
C ARG A 319 3.31 -24.47 -7.30
N THR A 320 3.32 -23.66 -6.24
CA THR A 320 4.41 -23.72 -5.26
C THR A 320 4.39 -24.98 -4.42
N ALA A 321 3.23 -25.58 -4.16
CA ALA A 321 3.15 -26.89 -3.50
C ALA A 321 3.81 -28.02 -4.32
N GLU A 322 3.77 -27.90 -5.66
CA GLU A 322 4.42 -28.87 -6.57
C GLU A 322 5.93 -28.60 -6.74
N THR A 323 6.31 -27.32 -6.88
CA THR A 323 7.69 -26.93 -7.21
C THR A 323 8.59 -26.74 -5.99
N HIS A 324 8.00 -26.48 -4.82
CA HIS A 324 8.68 -26.19 -3.55
C HIS A 324 7.96 -26.85 -2.39
N PRO A 325 7.94 -28.20 -2.31
CA PRO A 325 7.22 -28.93 -1.27
C PRO A 325 7.80 -28.68 0.13
N ASP A 326 9.02 -28.19 0.21
CA ASP A 326 9.74 -27.79 1.44
C ASP A 326 9.28 -26.43 2.01
N TRP A 327 8.54 -25.64 1.25
CA TRP A 327 8.09 -24.32 1.72
C TRP A 327 7.00 -24.42 2.79
N THR A 328 7.14 -23.61 3.83
CA THR A 328 6.06 -23.46 4.80
C THR A 328 4.82 -22.82 4.15
N PRO A 329 3.60 -23.10 4.68
CA PRO A 329 2.37 -22.48 4.18
C PRO A 329 2.44 -20.93 4.16
N GLY A 330 3.12 -20.33 5.14
CA GLY A 330 3.36 -18.89 5.20
C GLY A 330 4.27 -18.40 4.09
N HIS A 331 5.31 -19.14 3.76
CA HIS A 331 6.23 -18.78 2.67
C HIS A 331 5.51 -18.84 1.32
N SER A 332 4.78 -19.94 1.04
CA SER A 332 3.97 -20.10 -0.16
C SER A 332 2.93 -18.99 -0.31
N LEU A 333 2.24 -18.62 0.78
CA LEU A 333 1.26 -17.54 0.78
C LEU A 333 1.90 -16.17 0.49
N ASN A 334 3.03 -15.86 1.11
CA ASN A 334 3.73 -14.58 0.89
C ASN A 334 4.21 -14.45 -0.56
N ASP A 335 4.72 -15.53 -1.16
CA ASP A 335 5.10 -15.53 -2.59
C ASP A 335 3.86 -15.33 -3.48
N ALA A 336 2.77 -16.03 -3.22
CA ALA A 336 1.53 -15.89 -3.98
C ALA A 336 0.95 -14.46 -3.90
N GLN A 337 0.97 -13.83 -2.73
CA GLN A 337 0.55 -12.44 -2.55
C GLN A 337 1.45 -11.45 -3.32
N ARG A 338 2.75 -11.72 -3.37
CA ARG A 338 3.69 -10.93 -4.18
C ARG A 338 3.36 -11.03 -5.68
N VAL A 339 3.07 -12.22 -6.17
CA VAL A 339 2.65 -12.44 -7.56
C VAL A 339 1.32 -11.75 -7.87
N ALA A 340 0.34 -11.86 -6.98
CA ALA A 340 -0.94 -11.15 -7.10
C ALA A 340 -0.79 -9.63 -7.07
N SER A 341 0.11 -9.09 -6.24
CA SER A 341 0.44 -7.65 -6.24
C SER A 341 1.03 -7.18 -7.57
N LYS A 342 1.87 -8.01 -8.21
CA LYS A 342 2.36 -7.74 -9.57
C LYS A 342 1.25 -7.75 -10.60
N ALA A 343 0.30 -8.70 -10.50
CA ALA A 343 -0.85 -8.77 -11.39
C ALA A 343 -1.74 -7.53 -11.25
N LEU A 344 -2.05 -7.11 -10.03
CA LEU A 344 -2.79 -5.87 -9.74
C LEU A 344 -2.14 -4.64 -10.39
N LEU A 345 -0.83 -4.47 -10.19
CA LEU A 345 -0.10 -3.32 -10.76
C LEU A 345 -0.01 -3.38 -12.28
N ARG A 346 0.10 -4.57 -12.88
CA ARG A 346 0.06 -4.76 -14.33
C ARG A 346 -1.29 -4.33 -14.89
N ASP A 347 -2.37 -4.80 -14.29
CA ASP A 347 -3.72 -4.49 -14.76
C ASP A 347 -4.05 -3.00 -14.60
N LEU A 348 -3.60 -2.38 -13.51
CA LEU A 348 -3.68 -0.94 -13.29
C LEU A 348 -2.87 -0.16 -14.34
N TRP A 349 -1.67 -0.63 -14.69
CA TRP A 349 -0.84 -0.04 -15.73
C TRP A 349 -1.49 -0.15 -17.11
N ILE A 350 -2.07 -1.31 -17.45
CA ILE A 350 -2.77 -1.53 -18.73
C ILE A 350 -3.93 -0.54 -18.87
N GLU A 351 -4.75 -0.40 -17.83
CA GLU A 351 -5.87 0.52 -17.85
C GLU A 351 -5.42 1.99 -17.94
N SER A 352 -4.36 2.36 -17.22
CA SER A 352 -3.78 3.69 -17.30
C SER A 352 -3.28 3.99 -18.72
N ARG A 353 -2.58 3.04 -19.34
CA ARG A 353 -2.13 3.14 -20.73
C ARG A 353 -3.30 3.33 -21.69
N ARG A 354 -4.40 2.58 -21.50
CA ARG A 354 -5.61 2.69 -22.34
C ARG A 354 -6.18 4.11 -22.25
N ILE A 355 -6.32 4.66 -21.03
CA ILE A 355 -6.85 6.02 -20.83
C ILE A 355 -5.97 7.06 -21.51
N HIS A 356 -4.63 6.96 -21.41
CA HIS A 356 -3.72 7.86 -22.11
C HIS A 356 -3.80 7.76 -23.63
N GLN A 357 -4.11 6.58 -24.19
CA GLN A 357 -4.28 6.40 -25.62
C GLN A 357 -5.61 6.92 -26.15
N GLU A 358 -6.66 6.90 -25.32
CA GLU A 358 -7.99 7.41 -25.66
C GLU A 358 -8.14 8.92 -25.46
N THR A 359 -7.24 9.52 -24.66
CA THR A 359 -7.16 10.96 -24.47
C THR A 359 -5.88 11.48 -25.14
N PRO A 360 -5.80 11.47 -26.48
CA PRO A 360 -4.68 12.09 -27.18
C PRO A 360 -4.70 13.57 -26.83
N ASN A 361 -3.52 14.12 -26.52
CA ASN A 361 -3.29 15.50 -26.10
C ASN A 361 -4.30 16.48 -26.71
N ALA A 362 -5.24 16.98 -25.90
CA ALA A 362 -6.11 18.08 -26.25
C ALA A 362 -5.36 19.41 -26.08
#